data_31b7636556b0ed5eaf2851ae795c23fd
#
_entry.id   31b7636556b0ed5eaf2851ae795c23fd
#
_cell.length_a   1.000
_cell.length_b   1.000
_cell.length_c   1.000
_cell.angle_alpha   90.00
_cell.angle_beta   90.00
_cell.angle_gamma   90.00
#
_symmetry.space_group_name_H-M   'P 1'
#
loop_
_entity.id
_entity.type
_entity.pdbx_description
1 polymer ?
#
loop_
_entity_poly.entity_id
_entity_poly.type
_entity_poly.pdbx_seq_one_letter_code
_entity_poly.pdbx_strand_id
1 'polypeptide(L)'
;TEDHLIEKTSSTEGTIVLAEGLFENFPARRIFLKKASAEGVMCKNTFIEKSLPDPEKSFRFVNNGEIKIDLVSGESLKERFVRAMEFKEDVSLFNQIDFFKSGEDFSFKIVIASPSVYRSTKKDIYIFVNGRRIQEYALVQAIEYGCQGFFPNGTFPVASLFVNINPRLVDFNIH
;
A
#
# COMPACT_ATOMS: atom_id res chain seq x y z
N THR A 1 -23.51 23.81 16.67
CA THR A 1 -22.33 24.64 16.37
C THR A 1 -21.32 24.43 17.46
N GLU A 2 -20.34 23.56 17.24
CA GLU A 2 -19.20 23.40 18.12
C GLU A 2 -18.27 24.58 17.87
N ASP A 3 -17.98 25.36 18.93
CA ASP A 3 -17.03 26.45 18.89
C ASP A 3 -15.64 25.87 18.67
N HIS A 4 -15.07 26.09 17.49
CA HIS A 4 -13.69 25.72 17.18
C HIS A 4 -12.76 26.70 17.91
N LEU A 5 -12.31 26.33 19.11
CA LEU A 5 -11.31 27.06 19.86
C LEU A 5 -9.93 26.83 19.22
N ILE A 6 -9.29 27.91 18.80
CA ILE A 6 -7.90 27.89 18.35
C ILE A 6 -7.02 28.38 19.49
N GLU A 7 -6.21 27.48 20.05
CA GLU A 7 -5.26 27.80 21.11
C GLU A 7 -3.82 27.76 20.59
N LYS A 8 -3.01 28.70 21.07
CA LYS A 8 -1.58 28.68 20.81
C LYS A 8 -0.92 27.59 21.64
N THR A 9 -0.20 26.71 20.98
CA THR A 9 0.62 25.69 21.63
C THR A 9 2.06 25.75 21.12
N SER A 10 3.00 25.32 21.96
CA SER A 10 4.39 25.10 21.53
C SER A 10 4.60 23.62 21.27
N SER A 11 4.90 23.26 20.03
CA SER A 11 5.24 21.90 19.66
C SER A 11 6.43 21.90 18.68
N THR A 12 7.03 20.76 18.48
CA THR A 12 7.94 20.55 17.34
C THR A 12 7.18 20.74 16.03
N GLU A 13 7.89 21.11 14.97
CA GLU A 13 7.28 21.21 13.63
C GLU A 13 6.53 19.92 13.26
N GLY A 14 5.30 20.07 12.77
CA GLY A 14 4.48 18.93 12.37
C GLY A 14 2.99 19.13 12.63
N THR A 15 2.23 18.07 12.39
CA THR A 15 0.77 18.03 12.63
C THR A 15 0.42 16.80 13.46
N ILE A 16 -0.37 17.00 14.51
CA ILE A 16 -0.93 15.91 15.32
C ILE A 16 -2.44 15.91 15.09
N VAL A 17 -2.96 14.76 14.72
CA VAL A 17 -4.41 14.52 14.60
C VAL A 17 -4.82 13.50 15.64
N LEU A 18 -5.72 13.89 16.54
CA LEU A 18 -6.32 13.01 17.54
C LEU A 18 -7.77 12.74 17.16
N ALA A 19 -8.13 11.45 17.07
CA ALA A 19 -9.48 11.01 16.80
C ALA A 19 -9.91 10.02 17.90
N GLU A 20 -10.88 10.38 18.69
CA GLU A 20 -11.42 9.61 19.80
C GLU A 20 -12.92 9.38 19.64
N GLY A 21 -13.49 8.43 20.37
CA GLY A 21 -14.94 8.19 20.37
C GLY A 21 -15.48 7.80 19.00
N LEU A 22 -14.75 7.02 18.20
CA LEU A 22 -15.14 6.65 16.83
C LEU A 22 -16.56 6.07 16.80
N PHE A 23 -17.47 6.73 16.04
CA PHE A 23 -18.88 6.39 15.94
C PHE A 23 -19.67 6.48 17.26
N GLU A 24 -19.22 7.25 18.26
CA GLU A 24 -19.92 7.43 19.53
C GLU A 24 -21.34 7.95 19.30
N ASN A 25 -21.49 8.95 18.43
CA ASN A 25 -22.77 9.56 18.06
C ASN A 25 -23.49 8.82 16.91
N PHE A 26 -22.98 7.68 16.44
CA PHE A 26 -23.56 6.89 15.35
C PHE A 26 -23.68 5.41 15.72
N PRO A 27 -24.60 5.02 16.62
CA PRO A 27 -24.73 3.64 17.12
C PRO A 27 -24.86 2.61 15.99
N ALA A 28 -25.59 2.94 14.92
CA ALA A 28 -25.76 2.06 13.76
C ALA A 28 -24.42 1.74 13.06
N ARG A 29 -23.49 2.68 13.01
CA ARG A 29 -22.14 2.44 12.46
C ARG A 29 -21.26 1.66 13.43
N ARG A 30 -21.42 1.89 14.73
CA ARG A 30 -20.65 1.19 15.78
C ARG A 30 -20.91 -0.32 15.78
N ILE A 31 -22.12 -0.76 15.43
CA ILE A 31 -22.50 -2.18 15.35
C ILE A 31 -21.68 -2.92 14.26
N PHE A 32 -21.23 -2.23 13.21
CA PHE A 32 -20.42 -2.82 12.14
C PHE A 32 -18.93 -2.94 12.47
N LEU A 33 -18.46 -2.34 13.57
CA LEU A 33 -17.09 -2.54 14.02
C LEU A 33 -16.86 -4.01 14.39
N LYS A 34 -15.77 -4.55 13.91
CA LYS A 34 -15.34 -5.90 14.22
C LYS A 34 -14.70 -5.95 15.62
N LYS A 35 -14.24 -7.13 16.03
CA LYS A 35 -13.42 -7.24 17.24
C LYS A 35 -12.15 -6.40 17.08
N ALA A 36 -11.65 -5.81 18.18
CA ALA A 36 -10.49 -4.92 18.17
C ALA A 36 -9.25 -5.51 17.47
N SER A 37 -9.02 -6.83 17.61
CA SER A 37 -7.94 -7.51 16.92
C SER A 37 -8.11 -7.50 15.39
N ALA A 38 -9.33 -7.68 14.88
CA ALA A 38 -9.62 -7.65 13.45
C ALA A 38 -9.52 -6.22 12.90
N GLU A 39 -10.00 -5.21 13.66
CA GLU A 39 -9.81 -3.80 13.30
C GLU A 39 -8.33 -3.42 13.25
N GLY A 40 -7.52 -3.90 14.21
CA GLY A 40 -6.07 -3.69 14.21
C GLY A 40 -5.37 -4.26 12.96
N VAL A 41 -5.80 -5.42 12.49
CA VAL A 41 -5.30 -6.00 11.22
C VAL A 41 -5.71 -5.14 10.02
N MET A 42 -6.95 -4.65 9.97
CA MET A 42 -7.41 -3.78 8.90
C MET A 42 -6.65 -2.45 8.88
N CYS A 43 -6.41 -1.85 10.05
CA CYS A 43 -5.59 -0.65 10.17
C CYS A 43 -4.16 -0.89 9.67
N LYS A 44 -3.54 -2.02 10.07
CA LYS A 44 -2.21 -2.42 9.60
C LYS A 44 -2.17 -2.54 8.07
N ASN A 45 -3.14 -3.22 7.46
CA ASN A 45 -3.20 -3.39 6.00
C ASN A 45 -3.35 -2.04 5.29
N THR A 46 -4.23 -1.16 5.79
CA THR A 46 -4.37 0.21 5.25
C THR A 46 -3.09 1.00 5.38
N PHE A 47 -2.39 0.89 6.51
CA PHE A 47 -1.10 1.54 6.73
C PHE A 47 -0.05 1.05 5.71
N ILE A 48 0.05 -0.26 5.49
CA ILE A 48 0.95 -0.85 4.49
C ILE A 48 0.63 -0.27 3.10
N GLU A 49 -0.63 -0.32 2.68
CA GLU A 49 -1.06 0.20 1.37
C GLU A 49 -0.74 1.69 1.19
N LYS A 50 -0.82 2.49 2.24
CA LYS A 50 -0.49 3.92 2.18
C LYS A 50 1.00 4.21 2.20
N SER A 51 1.81 3.34 2.80
CA SER A 51 3.26 3.53 2.92
C SER A 51 4.06 2.99 1.74
N LEU A 52 3.50 2.02 0.98
CA LEU A 52 4.20 1.38 -0.15
C LEU A 52 4.60 2.34 -1.27
N PRO A 53 3.74 3.29 -1.73
CA PRO A 53 4.09 4.16 -2.85
C PRO A 53 5.14 5.24 -2.54
N ASP A 54 5.44 5.46 -1.26
CA ASP A 54 6.28 6.57 -0.79
C ASP A 54 7.54 6.09 -0.04
N PRO A 55 8.50 5.42 -0.69
CA PRO A 55 9.71 4.90 -0.04
C PRO A 55 10.64 5.99 0.51
N GLU A 56 10.48 7.23 0.02
CA GLU A 56 11.26 8.39 0.48
C GLU A 56 10.80 8.92 1.85
N LYS A 57 9.67 8.43 2.38
CA LYS A 57 9.14 8.85 3.68
C LYS A 57 9.29 7.74 4.72
N SER A 58 9.51 8.14 5.96
CA SER A 58 9.45 7.23 7.11
C SER A 58 8.01 7.05 7.58
N PHE A 59 7.65 5.83 7.93
CA PHE A 59 6.32 5.50 8.45
C PHE A 59 6.43 4.56 9.65
N ARG A 60 5.68 4.84 10.71
CA ARG A 60 5.63 3.98 11.89
C ARG A 60 4.19 3.65 12.26
N PHE A 61 3.88 2.37 12.39
CA PHE A 61 2.60 1.88 12.87
C PHE A 61 2.74 1.32 14.27
N VAL A 62 2.00 1.92 15.20
CA VAL A 62 1.93 1.49 16.60
C VAL A 62 0.52 0.99 16.88
N ASN A 63 0.40 -0.16 17.51
CA ASN A 63 -0.86 -0.72 17.95
C ASN A 63 -0.77 -1.17 19.41
N ASN A 64 -1.65 -0.66 20.27
CA ASN A 64 -1.63 -0.90 21.71
C ASN A 64 -0.27 -0.62 22.37
N GLY A 65 0.37 0.48 22.01
CA GLY A 65 1.68 0.89 22.53
C GLY A 65 2.89 0.14 21.97
N GLU A 66 2.68 -0.88 21.13
CA GLU A 66 3.75 -1.64 20.50
C GLU A 66 3.99 -1.21 19.06
N ILE A 67 5.25 -1.01 18.68
CA ILE A 67 5.63 -0.77 17.28
C ILE A 67 5.44 -2.08 16.51
N LYS A 68 4.54 -2.06 15.53
CA LYS A 68 4.26 -3.22 14.66
C LYS A 68 4.98 -3.13 13.33
N ILE A 69 5.14 -1.92 12.78
CA ILE A 69 5.89 -1.67 11.55
C ILE A 69 6.69 -0.39 11.72
N ASP A 70 7.94 -0.41 11.32
CA ASP A 70 8.82 0.76 11.27
C ASP A 70 9.56 0.78 9.92
N LEU A 71 9.18 1.73 9.06
CA LEU A 71 9.70 1.89 7.71
C LEU A 71 10.52 3.16 7.66
N VAL A 72 11.76 3.05 7.25
CA VAL A 72 12.69 4.18 7.15
C VAL A 72 12.61 4.86 5.78
N SER A 73 12.94 6.13 5.71
CA SER A 73 13.04 6.88 4.45
C SER A 73 14.28 6.47 3.63
N GLY A 74 14.21 6.68 2.31
CA GLY A 74 15.34 6.44 1.40
C GLY A 74 15.54 4.98 1.00
N GLU A 75 14.57 4.11 1.23
CA GLU A 75 14.56 2.75 0.73
C GLU A 75 14.25 2.73 -0.78
N SER A 76 14.77 1.75 -1.51
CA SER A 76 14.26 1.43 -2.84
C SER A 76 12.83 0.88 -2.75
N LEU A 77 12.06 0.95 -3.84
CA LEU A 77 10.69 0.38 -3.86
C LEU A 77 10.68 -1.11 -3.51
N LYS A 78 11.68 -1.88 -3.94
CA LYS A 78 11.74 -3.31 -3.62
C LYS A 78 12.03 -3.56 -2.15
N GLU A 79 12.91 -2.80 -1.51
CA GLU A 79 13.18 -2.91 -0.07
C GLU A 79 11.94 -2.53 0.73
N ARG A 80 11.28 -1.42 0.35
CA ARG A 80 10.03 -0.98 0.93
C ARG A 80 8.95 -2.07 0.82
N PHE A 81 8.80 -2.70 -0.35
CA PHE A 81 7.80 -3.75 -0.57
C PHE A 81 8.07 -4.97 0.31
N VAL A 82 9.29 -5.48 0.31
CA VAL A 82 9.66 -6.65 1.11
C VAL A 82 9.47 -6.39 2.59
N ARG A 83 9.93 -5.23 3.09
CA ARG A 83 9.84 -4.86 4.50
C ARG A 83 8.41 -4.61 4.96
N ALA A 84 7.64 -3.81 4.22
CA ALA A 84 6.27 -3.47 4.57
C ALA A 84 5.34 -4.69 4.58
N MET A 85 5.56 -5.62 3.65
CA MET A 85 4.81 -6.86 3.57
C MET A 85 5.30 -7.95 4.53
N GLU A 86 6.40 -7.68 5.24
CA GLU A 86 7.03 -8.64 6.17
C GLU A 86 7.34 -9.98 5.50
N PHE A 87 7.75 -9.95 4.22
CA PHE A 87 8.16 -11.15 3.52
C PHE A 87 9.41 -11.74 4.17
N LYS A 88 9.47 -13.08 4.25
CA LYS A 88 10.62 -13.81 4.80
C LYS A 88 11.72 -14.00 3.76
N GLU A 89 11.35 -13.86 2.50
CA GLU A 89 12.24 -13.97 1.37
C GLU A 89 13.23 -12.79 1.34
N ASP A 90 14.47 -13.08 0.96
CA ASP A 90 15.50 -12.05 0.85
C ASP A 90 15.18 -11.05 -0.27
N VAL A 91 15.52 -9.80 -0.07
CA VAL A 91 15.27 -8.70 -1.02
C VAL A 91 15.97 -8.91 -2.36
N SER A 92 17.06 -9.68 -2.40
CA SER A 92 17.77 -10.04 -3.64
C SER A 92 16.94 -10.91 -4.59
N LEU A 93 15.91 -11.59 -4.07
CA LEU A 93 14.96 -12.37 -4.87
C LEU A 93 13.88 -11.50 -5.54
N PHE A 94 13.90 -10.21 -5.32
CA PHE A 94 12.98 -9.25 -5.93
C PHE A 94 13.71 -8.37 -6.93
N ASN A 95 13.10 -8.16 -8.07
CA ASN A 95 13.58 -7.27 -9.12
C ASN A 95 12.70 -6.06 -9.23
N GLN A 96 13.29 -4.90 -9.51
CA GLN A 96 12.58 -3.69 -9.84
C GLN A 96 12.83 -3.37 -11.31
N ILE A 97 11.76 -3.10 -12.05
CA ILE A 97 11.80 -2.69 -13.46
C ILE A 97 11.08 -1.36 -13.55
N ASP A 98 11.74 -0.38 -14.11
CA ASP A 98 11.20 0.96 -14.34
C ASP A 98 10.93 1.14 -15.83
N PHE A 99 9.75 1.61 -16.18
CA PHE A 99 9.36 1.95 -17.53
C PHE A 99 9.05 3.44 -17.63
N PHE A 100 9.73 4.09 -18.53
CA PHE A 100 9.46 5.46 -18.93
C PHE A 100 9.69 5.58 -20.43
N LYS A 101 8.75 6.20 -21.16
CA LYS A 101 8.89 6.49 -22.58
C LYS A 101 8.44 7.93 -22.84
N SER A 102 9.32 8.72 -23.44
CA SER A 102 9.02 10.11 -23.79
C SER A 102 7.84 10.19 -24.75
N GLY A 103 6.88 11.07 -24.46
CA GLY A 103 5.65 11.24 -25.25
C GLY A 103 4.49 10.34 -24.84
N GLU A 104 4.67 9.42 -23.90
CA GLU A 104 3.57 8.66 -23.29
C GLU A 104 3.01 9.41 -22.07
N ASP A 105 1.70 9.33 -21.87
CA ASP A 105 1.01 9.94 -20.74
C ASP A 105 1.13 9.14 -19.44
N PHE A 106 1.89 8.05 -19.45
CA PHE A 106 2.09 7.20 -18.28
C PHE A 106 3.53 6.70 -18.18
N SER A 107 3.89 6.36 -16.96
CA SER A 107 5.09 5.58 -16.62
C SER A 107 4.73 4.56 -15.57
N PHE A 108 5.56 3.52 -15.41
CA PHE A 108 5.33 2.59 -14.31
C PHE A 108 6.65 2.06 -13.75
N LYS A 109 6.56 1.61 -12.50
CA LYS A 109 7.58 0.79 -11.84
C LYS A 109 6.92 -0.49 -11.38
N ILE A 110 7.58 -1.62 -11.57
CA ILE A 110 7.11 -2.89 -11.04
C ILE A 110 8.21 -3.51 -10.18
N VAL A 111 7.84 -3.94 -8.99
CA VAL A 111 8.64 -4.83 -8.17
C VAL A 111 8.04 -6.22 -8.32
N ILE A 112 8.85 -7.19 -8.70
CA ILE A 112 8.41 -8.57 -8.92
C ILE A 112 9.42 -9.55 -8.34
N ALA A 113 8.91 -10.56 -7.66
CA ALA A 113 9.73 -11.62 -7.11
C ALA A 113 10.28 -12.56 -8.20
N SER A 114 11.44 -13.15 -7.95
CA SER A 114 11.99 -14.26 -8.74
C SER A 114 10.98 -15.41 -8.86
N PRO A 115 11.01 -16.20 -9.95
CA PRO A 115 10.12 -17.36 -10.12
C PRO A 115 10.19 -18.42 -9.02
N SER A 116 11.22 -18.42 -8.19
CA SER A 116 11.30 -19.27 -7.01
C SER A 116 10.37 -18.83 -5.86
N VAL A 117 9.87 -17.58 -5.92
CA VAL A 117 8.96 -17.00 -4.93
C VAL A 117 7.59 -16.82 -5.56
N TYR A 118 6.68 -17.73 -5.28
CA TYR A 118 5.33 -17.72 -5.84
C TYR A 118 4.26 -17.99 -4.78
N ARG A 119 3.02 -17.78 -5.13
CA ARG A 119 1.85 -18.00 -4.26
C ARG A 119 0.80 -18.85 -4.98
N SER A 120 -0.06 -19.50 -4.21
CA SER A 120 -1.22 -20.24 -4.71
C SER A 120 -2.40 -19.33 -5.05
N THR A 121 -2.34 -18.06 -4.71
CA THR A 121 -3.39 -17.06 -4.93
C THR A 121 -2.79 -15.73 -5.37
N LYS A 122 -3.63 -14.85 -5.96
CA LYS A 122 -3.24 -13.51 -6.45
C LYS A 122 -3.17 -12.43 -5.36
N LYS A 123 -3.32 -12.79 -4.09
CA LYS A 123 -3.44 -11.83 -2.97
C LYS A 123 -2.20 -10.93 -2.79
N ASP A 124 -1.02 -11.41 -3.23
CA ASP A 124 0.24 -10.69 -3.11
C ASP A 124 0.62 -9.96 -4.42
N ILE A 125 -0.39 -9.67 -5.27
CA ILE A 125 -0.28 -8.75 -6.41
C ILE A 125 -0.94 -7.41 -6.01
N TYR A 126 -0.14 -6.37 -5.95
CA TYR A 126 -0.56 -5.03 -5.56
C TYR A 126 -0.47 -4.07 -6.74
N ILE A 127 -1.51 -3.25 -6.94
CA ILE A 127 -1.54 -2.27 -8.02
C ILE A 127 -1.84 -0.90 -7.44
N PHE A 128 -1.00 0.06 -7.80
CA PHE A 128 -1.13 1.46 -7.42
C PHE A 128 -1.20 2.33 -8.67
N VAL A 129 -2.13 3.24 -8.71
CA VAL A 129 -2.24 4.27 -9.75
C VAL A 129 -2.22 5.64 -9.06
N ASN A 130 -1.25 6.46 -9.43
CA ASN A 130 -1.03 7.77 -8.80
C ASN A 130 -1.01 7.70 -7.26
N GLY A 131 -0.34 6.69 -6.71
CA GLY A 131 -0.22 6.46 -5.27
C GLY A 131 -1.47 5.85 -4.59
N ARG A 132 -2.54 5.56 -5.33
CA ARG A 132 -3.76 4.94 -4.79
C ARG A 132 -3.80 3.45 -5.10
N ARG A 133 -4.03 2.65 -4.07
CA ARG A 133 -4.30 1.21 -4.24
C ARG A 133 -5.60 1.02 -5.00
N ILE A 134 -5.55 0.25 -6.07
CA ILE A 134 -6.73 -0.12 -6.85
C ILE A 134 -6.83 -1.64 -7.04
N GLN A 135 -8.01 -2.11 -7.41
CA GLN A 135 -8.25 -3.47 -7.85
C GLN A 135 -8.65 -3.42 -9.33
N GLU A 136 -7.65 -3.60 -10.21
CA GLU A 136 -7.87 -3.57 -11.65
C GLU A 136 -7.44 -4.91 -12.26
N TYR A 137 -8.43 -5.66 -12.70
CA TYR A 137 -8.24 -7.02 -13.20
C TYR A 137 -7.36 -7.08 -14.45
N ALA A 138 -7.50 -6.13 -15.36
CA ALA A 138 -6.71 -6.09 -16.59
C ALA A 138 -5.22 -5.93 -16.32
N LEU A 139 -4.84 -5.11 -15.31
CA LEU A 139 -3.45 -4.95 -14.91
C LEU A 139 -2.91 -6.21 -14.22
N VAL A 140 -3.72 -6.88 -13.41
CA VAL A 140 -3.35 -8.18 -12.82
C VAL A 140 -3.09 -9.20 -13.92
N GLN A 141 -3.99 -9.31 -14.93
CA GLN A 141 -3.79 -10.20 -16.06
C GLN A 141 -2.54 -9.85 -16.88
N ALA A 142 -2.23 -8.57 -17.07
CA ALA A 142 -1.03 -8.15 -17.78
C ALA A 142 0.25 -8.63 -17.06
N ILE A 143 0.29 -8.54 -15.72
CA ILE A 143 1.39 -9.08 -14.92
C ILE A 143 1.48 -10.60 -15.10
N GLU A 144 0.36 -11.32 -14.97
CA GLU A 144 0.32 -12.78 -15.15
C GLU A 144 0.79 -13.20 -16.54
N TYR A 145 0.33 -12.51 -17.57
CA TYR A 145 0.74 -12.78 -18.96
C TYR A 145 2.25 -12.56 -19.16
N GLY A 146 2.80 -11.48 -18.62
CA GLY A 146 4.24 -11.21 -18.65
C GLY A 146 5.07 -12.25 -17.88
N CYS A 147 4.46 -12.95 -16.94
CA CYS A 147 5.09 -14.01 -16.14
C CYS A 147 4.90 -15.41 -16.73
N GLN A 148 4.14 -15.54 -17.81
CA GLN A 148 3.79 -16.85 -18.39
C GLN A 148 5.05 -17.62 -18.81
N GLY A 149 5.13 -18.88 -18.39
CA GLY A 149 6.25 -19.78 -18.68
C GLY A 149 7.44 -19.65 -17.71
N PHE A 150 7.45 -18.63 -16.82
CA PHE A 150 8.50 -18.50 -15.81
C PHE A 150 8.12 -19.12 -14.46
N PHE A 151 6.84 -19.14 -14.13
CA PHE A 151 6.32 -19.66 -12.86
C PHE A 151 5.70 -21.05 -13.04
N PRO A 152 5.69 -21.89 -12.00
CA PRO A 152 4.98 -23.18 -12.03
C PRO A 152 3.50 -22.99 -12.37
N ASN A 153 2.93 -23.95 -13.10
CA ASN A 153 1.52 -23.91 -13.48
C ASN A 153 0.60 -23.81 -12.24
N GLY A 154 -0.40 -22.94 -12.33
CA GLY A 154 -1.36 -22.72 -11.24
C GLY A 154 -0.83 -21.89 -10.08
N THR A 155 0.33 -21.25 -10.25
CA THR A 155 0.90 -20.33 -9.26
C THR A 155 0.89 -18.89 -9.78
N PHE A 156 1.06 -17.93 -8.85
CA PHE A 156 1.00 -16.51 -9.14
C PHE A 156 2.25 -15.80 -8.61
N PRO A 157 2.73 -14.76 -9.32
CA PRO A 157 3.85 -13.97 -8.86
C PRO A 157 3.51 -13.17 -7.60
N VAL A 158 4.53 -12.84 -6.83
CA VAL A 158 4.48 -11.78 -5.82
C VAL A 158 4.94 -10.50 -6.50
N ALA A 159 4.09 -9.49 -6.60
CA ALA A 159 4.41 -8.28 -7.35
C ALA A 159 3.71 -7.04 -6.81
N SER A 160 4.33 -5.88 -7.03
CA SER A 160 3.70 -4.58 -6.80
C SER A 160 3.96 -3.66 -8.00
N LEU A 161 2.90 -3.21 -8.65
CA LEU A 161 2.92 -2.32 -9.81
C LEU A 161 2.52 -0.90 -9.38
N PHE A 162 3.34 0.07 -9.75
CA PHE A 162 3.12 1.49 -9.47
C PHE A 162 3.04 2.23 -10.80
N VAL A 163 1.85 2.68 -11.16
CA VAL A 163 1.58 3.42 -12.39
C VAL A 163 1.41 4.90 -12.06
N ASN A 164 2.15 5.74 -12.77
CA ASN A 164 1.92 7.18 -12.79
C ASN A 164 1.34 7.53 -14.15
N ILE A 165 0.17 8.14 -14.16
CA ILE A 165 -0.58 8.49 -15.36
C ILE A 165 -1.18 9.88 -15.19
N ASN A 166 -1.34 10.60 -16.31
CA ASN A 166 -2.01 11.90 -16.30
C ASN A 166 -3.39 11.78 -15.62
N PRO A 167 -3.64 12.53 -14.51
CA PRO A 167 -4.89 12.41 -13.75
C PRO A 167 -6.16 12.66 -14.59
N ARG A 168 -6.05 13.36 -15.71
CA ARG A 168 -7.18 13.62 -16.62
C ARG A 168 -7.63 12.36 -17.38
N LEU A 169 -6.80 11.33 -17.44
CA LEU A 169 -7.06 10.06 -18.12
C LEU A 169 -7.58 8.97 -17.17
N VAL A 170 -7.73 9.27 -15.87
CA VAL A 170 -8.15 8.29 -14.87
C VAL A 170 -9.39 8.81 -14.14
N ASP A 171 -10.45 8.02 -14.16
CA ASP A 171 -11.60 8.22 -13.28
C ASP A 171 -11.45 7.32 -12.04
N PHE A 172 -11.27 7.95 -10.88
CA PHE A 172 -11.20 7.24 -9.60
C PHE A 172 -12.57 7.13 -8.90
N ASN A 173 -13.63 7.66 -9.48
CA ASN A 173 -14.99 7.69 -8.91
C ASN A 173 -15.81 6.47 -9.35
N ILE A 174 -15.22 5.31 -9.44
CA ILE A 174 -15.96 4.06 -9.64
C ILE A 174 -16.56 3.68 -8.30
N HIS A 175 -17.83 3.97 -8.13
CA HIS A 175 -18.66 3.52 -7.00
C HIS A 175 -19.34 2.19 -7.33
#